data_c936e090eb07fb771526f8e1fd2abcff
#
_entry.id   c936e090eb07fb771526f8e1fd2abcff
#
_cell.length_a   1.000
_cell.length_b   1.000
_cell.length_c   1.000
_cell.angle_alpha   90.00
_cell.angle_beta   90.00
_cell.angle_gamma   90.00
#
_symmetry.space_group_name_H-M   'P 1'
#
loop_
_entity.id
_entity.type
_entity.pdbx_description
1 polymer ?
#
loop_
_entity_poly.entity_id
_entity_poly.type
_entity_poly.pdbx_seq_one_letter_code
_entity_poly.pdbx_strand_id
1 'polypeptide(L)'
;MGEKRAYKPRKPGGGRKKLKPEFDAGKNLKEQMDAAVTLYEEDRSLQSIADALALNPIKVRKLLITAGVYESDVAEKVQDIFEEYRETQRYKEAILSTANTLQLSKASVTSYLPYQKGVYYPSTADKEKISVGAERQRRYRAVKKLRTEPIEEHLWEVVLLYAGVRFKTYSGLPFTYEIRKGRNGQYTKELWIDRRENSKSLAWSSVLLALGNIKKVGEVVERPKALGDIRGVTYIYGMFYRFGLIDVPDEAKEKMKKAFSKSS
;
A
#
# COMPACT_ATOMS: atom_id res chain seq x y z
N MET A 1 21.62 26.20 46.26
CA MET A 1 22.33 25.58 45.13
C MET A 1 22.43 24.08 45.40
N GLY A 2 21.63 23.24 44.72
CA GLY A 2 21.66 21.78 44.94
C GLY A 2 22.87 21.17 44.23
N GLU A 3 23.67 20.41 44.95
CA GLU A 3 24.80 19.67 44.39
C GLU A 3 24.34 18.70 43.33
N LYS A 4 24.86 18.83 42.10
CA LYS A 4 24.65 17.89 41.03
C LYS A 4 25.23 16.53 41.41
N ARG A 5 24.40 15.49 41.56
CA ARG A 5 24.85 14.13 41.83
C ARG A 5 25.87 13.70 40.77
N ALA A 6 27.06 13.29 41.17
CA ALA A 6 28.10 12.81 40.28
C ALA A 6 27.60 11.58 39.49
N TYR A 7 27.83 11.55 38.17
CA TYR A 7 27.54 10.41 37.33
C TYR A 7 28.35 9.19 37.76
N LYS A 8 27.67 8.14 38.21
CA LYS A 8 28.31 6.84 38.49
C LYS A 8 28.24 6.00 37.22
N PRO A 9 29.38 5.65 36.59
CA PRO A 9 29.35 4.79 35.41
C PRO A 9 28.76 3.42 35.79
N ARG A 10 27.89 2.90 34.90
CA ARG A 10 27.29 1.57 35.11
C ARG A 10 28.36 0.50 35.06
N LYS A 11 28.29 -0.46 35.98
CA LYS A 11 29.22 -1.62 35.99
C LYS A 11 29.16 -2.33 34.64
N PRO A 12 30.27 -2.78 34.02
CA PRO A 12 30.28 -3.61 32.84
C PRO A 12 29.35 -4.82 33.05
N GLY A 13 28.42 -5.07 32.15
CA GLY A 13 27.44 -6.15 32.27
C GLY A 13 26.13 -5.78 33.00
N GLY A 14 25.95 -4.55 33.51
CA GLY A 14 24.75 -4.08 34.20
C GLY A 14 23.55 -3.72 33.27
N GLY A 15 23.60 -4.08 32.02
CA GLY A 15 22.48 -3.94 31.09
C GLY A 15 21.47 -5.08 31.24
N ARG A 16 20.26 -4.90 30.64
CA ARG A 16 19.28 -5.97 30.51
C ARG A 16 19.98 -7.18 29.87
N LYS A 17 19.94 -8.36 30.55
CA LYS A 17 20.49 -9.60 30.00
C LYS A 17 19.97 -9.76 28.59
N LYS A 18 20.87 -9.97 27.59
CA LYS A 18 20.42 -10.30 26.23
C LYS A 18 19.50 -11.50 26.33
N LEU A 19 18.29 -11.38 25.76
CA LEU A 19 17.44 -12.53 25.51
C LEU A 19 18.30 -13.63 24.87
N LYS A 20 17.97 -14.90 25.12
CA LYS A 20 18.73 -16.06 24.67
C LYS A 20 19.33 -15.84 23.27
N PRO A 21 20.56 -16.30 22.98
CA PRO A 21 21.23 -16.05 21.69
C PRO A 21 20.39 -16.45 20.47
N GLU A 22 19.45 -17.37 20.64
CA GLU A 22 18.54 -17.88 19.63
C GLU A 22 17.32 -16.97 19.39
N PHE A 23 17.07 -15.97 20.24
CA PHE A 23 15.93 -15.07 20.11
C PHE A 23 16.36 -13.74 19.49
N ASP A 24 16.29 -13.66 18.18
CA ASP A 24 16.30 -12.41 17.43
C ASP A 24 14.85 -11.99 17.11
N ALA A 25 14.36 -10.98 17.83
CA ALA A 25 12.98 -10.52 17.68
C ALA A 25 12.68 -10.01 16.26
N GLY A 26 13.66 -9.39 15.60
CA GLY A 26 13.53 -8.89 14.24
C GLY A 26 13.52 -10.02 13.21
N LYS A 27 14.46 -10.96 13.34
CA LYS A 27 14.53 -12.14 12.48
C LYS A 27 13.26 -12.98 12.58
N ASN A 28 12.80 -13.21 13.81
CA ASN A 28 11.58 -13.95 14.07
C ASN A 28 10.35 -13.23 13.47
N LEU A 29 10.26 -11.90 13.58
CA LEU A 29 9.16 -11.14 12.99
C LEU A 29 9.16 -11.22 11.46
N LYS A 30 10.33 -11.17 10.83
CA LYS A 30 10.45 -11.33 9.38
C LYS A 30 10.04 -12.73 8.95
N GLU A 31 10.55 -13.77 9.59
CA GLU A 31 10.19 -15.16 9.29
C GLU A 31 8.68 -15.39 9.43
N GLN A 32 8.05 -14.83 10.47
CA GLN A 32 6.60 -14.91 10.65
C GLN A 32 5.84 -14.13 9.56
N MET A 33 6.37 -12.99 9.13
CA MET A 33 5.77 -12.20 8.07
C MET A 33 5.83 -12.92 6.73
N ASP A 34 7.01 -13.46 6.37
CA ASP A 34 7.22 -14.19 5.13
C ASP A 34 6.31 -15.45 5.08
N ALA A 35 6.24 -16.20 6.19
CA ALA A 35 5.36 -17.37 6.30
C ALA A 35 3.87 -16.98 6.21
N ALA A 36 3.46 -15.87 6.83
CA ALA A 36 2.08 -15.39 6.75
C ALA A 36 1.71 -14.97 5.33
N VAL A 37 2.63 -14.32 4.60
CA VAL A 37 2.44 -13.92 3.20
C VAL A 37 2.25 -15.15 2.32
N THR A 38 3.13 -16.15 2.43
CA THR A 38 3.02 -17.40 1.65
C THR A 38 1.67 -18.09 1.84
N LEU A 39 1.22 -18.23 3.10
CA LEU A 39 -0.07 -18.83 3.39
C LEU A 39 -1.26 -17.97 2.94
N TYR A 40 -1.11 -16.66 2.91
CA TYR A 40 -2.14 -15.74 2.45
C TYR A 40 -2.27 -15.76 0.92
N GLU A 41 -1.17 -15.93 0.20
CA GLU A 41 -1.16 -16.12 -1.25
C GLU A 41 -1.81 -17.46 -1.68
N GLU A 42 -1.86 -18.45 -0.77
CA GLU A 42 -2.62 -19.70 -0.92
C GLU A 42 -4.13 -19.52 -0.66
N ASP A 43 -4.63 -18.29 -0.55
CA ASP A 43 -6.04 -17.94 -0.27
C ASP A 43 -6.56 -18.45 1.11
N ARG A 44 -5.71 -18.62 2.09
CA ARG A 44 -6.12 -19.01 3.43
C ARG A 44 -6.74 -17.83 4.19
N SER A 45 -7.73 -18.13 5.01
CA SER A 45 -8.31 -17.13 5.92
C SER A 45 -7.31 -16.71 7.01
N LEU A 46 -7.47 -15.49 7.56
CA LEU A 46 -6.64 -15.02 8.67
C LEU A 46 -6.64 -15.99 9.87
N GLN A 47 -7.79 -16.63 10.15
CA GLN A 47 -7.89 -17.60 11.22
C GLN A 47 -7.08 -18.86 10.91
N SER A 48 -7.21 -19.42 9.70
CA SER A 48 -6.44 -20.59 9.27
C SER A 48 -4.93 -20.35 9.29
N ILE A 49 -4.48 -19.15 8.90
CA ILE A 49 -3.06 -18.77 8.97
C ILE A 49 -2.61 -18.63 10.43
N ALA A 50 -3.46 -18.05 11.28
CA ALA A 50 -3.17 -17.88 12.70
C ALA A 50 -3.00 -19.23 13.40
N ASP A 51 -3.87 -20.18 13.10
CA ASP A 51 -3.81 -21.55 13.64
C ASP A 51 -2.54 -22.29 13.14
N ALA A 52 -2.23 -22.18 11.84
CA ALA A 52 -1.05 -22.82 11.24
C ALA A 52 0.27 -22.27 11.81
N LEU A 53 0.34 -20.97 12.12
CA LEU A 53 1.54 -20.31 12.63
C LEU A 53 1.56 -20.19 14.16
N ALA A 54 0.54 -20.71 14.86
CA ALA A 54 0.34 -20.51 16.31
C ALA A 54 0.40 -19.03 16.71
N LEU A 55 -0.24 -18.15 15.92
CA LEU A 55 -0.29 -16.70 16.11
C LEU A 55 -1.74 -16.23 16.37
N ASN A 56 -1.88 -15.01 16.88
CA ASN A 56 -3.19 -14.38 16.96
C ASN A 56 -3.59 -13.83 15.56
N PRO A 57 -4.85 -13.99 15.11
CA PRO A 57 -5.34 -13.45 13.83
C PRO A 57 -5.08 -11.95 13.63
N ILE A 58 -5.16 -11.15 14.72
CA ILE A 58 -4.84 -9.72 14.68
C ILE A 58 -3.35 -9.51 14.35
N LYS A 59 -2.47 -10.37 14.90
CA LYS A 59 -1.04 -10.33 14.58
C LYS A 59 -0.78 -10.73 13.14
N VAL A 60 -1.44 -11.77 12.64
CA VAL A 60 -1.35 -12.18 11.22
C VAL A 60 -1.76 -11.03 10.31
N ARG A 61 -2.93 -10.42 10.55
CA ARG A 61 -3.38 -9.24 9.80
C ARG A 61 -2.32 -8.13 9.81
N LYS A 62 -1.76 -7.82 10.97
CA LYS A 62 -0.74 -6.77 11.09
C LYS A 62 0.56 -7.11 10.34
N LEU A 63 0.96 -8.38 10.31
CA LEU A 63 2.10 -8.87 9.50
C LEU A 63 1.82 -8.67 8.01
N LEU A 64 0.64 -9.07 7.53
CA LEU A 64 0.22 -8.92 6.13
C LEU A 64 0.11 -7.45 5.71
N ILE A 65 -0.41 -6.59 6.60
CA ILE A 65 -0.43 -5.12 6.39
C ILE A 65 1.01 -4.59 6.30
N THR A 66 1.92 -5.08 7.14
CA THR A 66 3.32 -4.67 7.13
C THR A 66 4.02 -5.11 5.85
N ALA A 67 3.68 -6.28 5.34
CA ALA A 67 4.15 -6.78 4.05
C ALA A 67 3.50 -6.07 2.83
N GLY A 68 2.41 -5.33 3.05
CA GLY A 68 1.71 -4.60 1.98
C GLY A 68 0.80 -5.46 1.10
N VAL A 69 0.49 -6.70 1.54
CA VAL A 69 -0.34 -7.66 0.78
C VAL A 69 -1.78 -7.74 1.27
N TYR A 70 -2.08 -7.21 2.47
CA TYR A 70 -3.43 -7.27 3.03
C TYR A 70 -4.32 -6.20 2.45
N GLU A 71 -5.37 -6.61 1.73
CA GLU A 71 -6.38 -5.72 1.15
C GLU A 71 -7.65 -5.73 2.00
N SER A 72 -8.03 -4.56 2.52
CA SER A 72 -9.27 -4.37 3.30
C SER A 72 -9.65 -2.89 3.30
N ASP A 73 -10.94 -2.62 3.02
CA ASP A 73 -11.51 -1.26 3.06
C ASP A 73 -11.25 -0.55 4.40
N VAL A 74 -11.37 -1.31 5.50
CA VAL A 74 -11.13 -0.78 6.85
C VAL A 74 -9.66 -0.46 7.06
N ALA A 75 -8.76 -1.34 6.60
CA ALA A 75 -7.33 -1.10 6.71
C ALA A 75 -6.91 0.12 5.88
N GLU A 76 -7.42 0.26 4.67
CA GLU A 76 -7.17 1.39 3.79
C GLU A 76 -7.63 2.70 4.41
N LYS A 77 -8.90 2.76 4.86
CA LYS A 77 -9.46 3.94 5.54
C LYS A 77 -8.68 4.35 6.80
N VAL A 78 -8.34 3.36 7.65
CA VAL A 78 -7.58 3.63 8.88
C VAL A 78 -6.21 4.22 8.53
N GLN A 79 -5.55 3.68 7.52
CA GLN A 79 -4.21 4.09 7.14
C GLN A 79 -4.23 5.46 6.44
N ASP A 80 -5.22 5.74 5.60
CA ASP A 80 -5.36 7.03 4.92
C ASP A 80 -5.61 8.17 5.90
N ILE A 81 -6.59 7.99 6.81
CA ILE A 81 -6.91 8.98 7.84
C ILE A 81 -5.73 9.14 8.83
N PHE A 82 -5.06 8.03 9.18
CA PHE A 82 -3.90 8.10 10.05
C PHE A 82 -2.74 8.88 9.40
N GLU A 83 -2.43 8.65 8.12
CA GLU A 83 -1.38 9.38 7.40
C GLU A 83 -1.72 10.86 7.26
N GLU A 84 -2.99 11.21 7.05
CA GLU A 84 -3.45 12.60 7.04
C GLU A 84 -3.15 13.31 8.37
N TYR A 85 -3.50 12.69 9.49
CA TYR A 85 -3.18 13.27 10.80
C TYR A 85 -1.67 13.26 11.10
N ARG A 86 -0.91 12.31 10.56
CA ARG A 86 0.55 12.26 10.75
C ARG A 86 1.31 13.40 10.11
N GLU A 87 0.73 14.09 9.14
CA GLU A 87 1.36 15.28 8.55
C GLU A 87 1.49 16.43 9.57
N THR A 88 0.54 16.54 10.49
CA THR A 88 0.45 17.66 11.44
C THR A 88 0.62 17.25 12.91
N GLN A 89 0.46 15.98 13.24
CA GLN A 89 0.43 15.48 14.61
C GLN A 89 1.52 14.44 14.89
N ARG A 90 1.87 14.30 16.17
CA ARG A 90 2.75 13.21 16.62
C ARG A 90 2.03 11.86 16.54
N TYR A 91 2.80 10.77 16.42
CA TYR A 91 2.28 9.41 16.24
C TYR A 91 1.13 9.02 17.19
N LYS A 92 1.28 9.31 18.49
CA LYS A 92 0.25 8.98 19.50
C LYS A 92 -1.01 9.82 19.35
N GLU A 93 -0.87 11.07 18.98
CA GLU A 93 -1.96 12.02 18.77
C GLU A 93 -2.72 11.65 17.48
N ALA A 94 -2.00 11.31 16.40
CA ALA A 94 -2.60 10.84 15.16
C ALA A 94 -3.44 9.57 15.36
N ILE A 95 -2.96 8.59 16.17
CA ILE A 95 -3.76 7.41 16.54
C ILE A 95 -5.06 7.82 17.24
N LEU A 96 -5.01 8.79 18.14
CA LEU A 96 -6.19 9.27 18.87
C LEU A 96 -7.19 9.95 17.93
N SER A 97 -6.70 10.83 17.07
CA SER A 97 -7.53 11.55 16.11
C SER A 97 -8.19 10.57 15.11
N THR A 98 -7.42 9.61 14.58
CA THR A 98 -7.95 8.54 13.73
C THR A 98 -9.00 7.69 14.44
N ALA A 99 -8.75 7.33 15.69
CA ALA A 99 -9.68 6.54 16.51
C ALA A 99 -11.03 7.28 16.70
N ASN A 100 -10.97 8.58 16.99
CA ASN A 100 -12.15 9.42 17.17
C ASN A 100 -12.92 9.58 15.83
N THR A 101 -12.23 9.87 14.74
CA THR A 101 -12.85 10.07 13.41
C THR A 101 -13.56 8.80 12.92
N LEU A 102 -12.97 7.63 13.14
CA LEU A 102 -13.52 6.36 12.68
C LEU A 102 -14.39 5.65 13.76
N GLN A 103 -14.55 6.24 14.93
CA GLN A 103 -15.25 5.64 16.07
C GLN A 103 -14.69 4.25 16.45
N LEU A 104 -13.37 4.10 16.32
CA LEU A 104 -12.64 2.88 16.64
C LEU A 104 -11.87 3.04 17.95
N SER A 105 -11.54 1.90 18.60
CA SER A 105 -10.60 1.93 19.72
C SER A 105 -9.17 2.21 19.22
N LYS A 106 -8.33 2.80 20.07
CA LYS A 106 -6.88 2.99 19.78
C LYS A 106 -6.19 1.68 19.43
N ALA A 107 -6.57 0.59 20.11
CA ALA A 107 -6.04 -0.75 19.84
C ALA A 107 -6.43 -1.24 18.44
N SER A 108 -7.70 -1.01 18.05
CA SER A 108 -8.15 -1.32 16.68
C SER A 108 -7.36 -0.55 15.63
N VAL A 109 -7.25 0.78 15.77
CA VAL A 109 -6.44 1.61 14.85
C VAL A 109 -5.00 1.07 14.77
N THR A 110 -4.35 0.84 15.92
CA THR A 110 -2.98 0.33 15.95
C THR A 110 -2.85 -1.04 15.27
N SER A 111 -3.88 -1.87 15.30
CA SER A 111 -3.88 -3.20 14.66
C SER A 111 -3.98 -3.14 13.14
N TYR A 112 -4.46 -2.03 12.58
CA TYR A 112 -4.52 -1.77 11.13
C TYR A 112 -3.32 -0.95 10.61
N LEU A 113 -2.39 -0.58 11.48
CA LEU A 113 -1.16 0.10 11.10
C LEU A 113 0.01 -0.90 11.02
N PRO A 114 0.96 -0.71 10.10
CA PRO A 114 2.13 -1.58 9.97
C PRO A 114 3.02 -1.54 11.21
N TYR A 115 3.87 -2.54 11.36
CA TYR A 115 4.94 -2.50 12.37
C TYR A 115 5.95 -1.42 12.01
N GLN A 116 6.27 -0.53 12.95
CA GLN A 116 7.26 0.54 12.75
C GLN A 116 8.68 0.13 13.12
N LYS A 117 8.84 -0.89 13.97
CA LYS A 117 10.12 -1.36 14.47
C LYS A 117 10.14 -2.88 14.49
N GLY A 118 11.31 -3.45 14.32
CA GLY A 118 11.51 -4.90 14.44
C GLY A 118 11.52 -5.68 13.14
N VAL A 119 11.23 -5.05 11.99
CA VAL A 119 11.53 -5.64 10.69
C VAL A 119 12.93 -5.21 10.29
N TYR A 120 13.91 -6.03 10.62
CA TYR A 120 15.31 -5.80 10.22
C TYR A 120 15.53 -6.35 8.82
N TYR A 121 15.92 -5.48 7.92
CA TYR A 121 16.48 -5.90 6.64
C TYR A 121 17.98 -6.15 6.84
N PRO A 122 18.56 -7.24 6.31
CA PRO A 122 20.01 -7.47 6.37
C PRO A 122 20.75 -6.31 5.72
N SER A 123 21.75 -5.79 6.43
CA SER A 123 22.22 -4.41 6.30
C SER A 123 23.20 -4.11 5.17
N THR A 124 23.58 -4.99 4.27
CA THR A 124 24.68 -4.70 3.34
C THR A 124 24.37 -4.84 1.85
N ALA A 125 23.38 -5.64 1.44
CA ALA A 125 22.97 -5.76 0.05
C ALA A 125 21.73 -4.91 -0.30
N ASP A 126 21.01 -4.40 0.71
CA ASP A 126 19.67 -3.82 0.56
C ASP A 126 19.57 -2.33 0.94
N LYS A 127 20.66 -1.58 0.91
CA LYS A 127 20.63 -0.12 1.15
C LYS A 127 19.75 0.64 0.14
N GLU A 128 19.35 0.00 -0.95
CA GLU A 128 18.46 0.58 -1.96
C GLU A 128 17.00 0.13 -1.84
N LYS A 129 16.68 -0.86 -1.00
CA LYS A 129 15.28 -1.26 -0.78
C LYS A 129 14.63 -0.32 0.21
N ILE A 130 13.85 0.58 -0.33
CA ILE A 130 12.93 1.41 0.45
C ILE A 130 12.04 0.48 1.28
N SER A 131 11.90 0.72 2.59
CA SER A 131 10.99 -0.09 3.42
C SER A 131 9.56 -0.04 2.84
N VAL A 132 8.81 -1.13 2.95
CA VAL A 132 7.42 -1.21 2.46
C VAL A 132 6.57 -0.06 2.99
N GLY A 133 6.76 0.33 4.26
CA GLY A 133 6.09 1.50 4.85
C GLY A 133 6.50 2.82 4.22
N ALA A 134 7.78 3.01 3.88
CA ALA A 134 8.25 4.22 3.21
C ALA A 134 7.76 4.30 1.76
N GLU A 135 7.69 3.16 1.07
CA GLU A 135 7.14 3.08 -0.29
C GLU A 135 5.65 3.43 -0.30
N ARG A 136 4.89 2.88 0.65
CA ARG A 136 3.48 3.20 0.82
C ARG A 136 3.28 4.70 1.10
N GLN A 137 4.02 5.27 2.02
CA GLN A 137 3.94 6.70 2.33
C GLN A 137 4.30 7.56 1.11
N ARG A 138 5.28 7.12 0.30
CA ARG A 138 5.63 7.79 -0.96
C ARG A 138 4.47 7.72 -1.96
N ARG A 139 3.81 6.56 -2.10
CA ARG A 139 2.61 6.41 -2.94
C ARG A 139 1.47 7.31 -2.46
N TYR A 140 1.19 7.34 -1.17
CA TYR A 140 0.16 8.21 -0.58
C TYR A 140 0.40 9.70 -0.89
N ARG A 141 1.61 10.20 -0.65
CA ARG A 141 1.96 11.60 -0.94
C ARG A 141 1.82 11.94 -2.42
N ALA A 142 2.27 11.05 -3.30
CA ALA A 142 2.15 11.24 -4.73
C ALA A 142 0.68 11.28 -5.19
N VAL A 143 -0.15 10.37 -4.68
CA VAL A 143 -1.60 10.35 -4.96
C VAL A 143 -2.27 11.61 -4.42
N LYS A 144 -1.95 12.04 -3.20
CA LYS A 144 -2.51 13.28 -2.63
C LYS A 144 -2.16 14.48 -3.51
N LYS A 145 -0.90 14.59 -3.94
CA LYS A 145 -0.43 15.65 -4.86
C LYS A 145 -1.19 15.61 -6.20
N LEU A 146 -1.38 14.42 -6.77
CA LEU A 146 -2.13 14.23 -8.00
C LEU A 146 -3.60 14.63 -7.86
N ARG A 147 -4.25 14.33 -6.74
CA ARG A 147 -5.65 14.72 -6.48
C ARG A 147 -5.80 16.23 -6.34
N THR A 148 -4.83 16.90 -5.71
CA THR A 148 -4.82 18.36 -5.54
C THR A 148 -4.59 19.06 -6.89
N GLU A 149 -3.69 18.54 -7.68
CA GLU A 149 -3.30 19.11 -8.98
C GLU A 149 -3.14 17.99 -10.03
N PRO A 150 -4.23 17.65 -10.77
CA PRO A 150 -4.23 16.54 -11.73
C PRO A 150 -3.55 16.95 -13.05
N ILE A 151 -2.21 17.05 -13.02
CA ILE A 151 -1.36 17.31 -14.19
C ILE A 151 -0.58 16.08 -14.62
N GLU A 152 0.02 16.11 -15.82
CA GLU A 152 0.76 15.01 -16.40
C GLU A 152 1.90 14.53 -15.50
N GLU A 153 2.68 15.46 -14.95
CA GLU A 153 3.86 15.16 -14.15
C GLU A 153 3.50 14.38 -12.88
N HIS A 154 2.46 14.81 -12.18
CA HIS A 154 1.98 14.14 -10.97
C HIS A 154 1.38 12.77 -11.29
N LEU A 155 0.63 12.66 -12.39
CA LEU A 155 0.09 11.39 -12.84
C LEU A 155 1.21 10.41 -13.23
N TRP A 156 2.25 10.89 -13.90
CA TRP A 156 3.40 10.05 -14.27
C TRP A 156 4.16 9.55 -13.04
N GLU A 157 4.38 10.42 -12.04
CA GLU A 157 4.99 10.03 -10.77
C GLU A 157 4.19 8.90 -10.08
N VAL A 158 2.86 9.04 -9.99
CA VAL A 158 1.99 8.01 -9.40
C VAL A 158 2.05 6.73 -10.21
N VAL A 159 1.97 6.79 -11.53
CA VAL A 159 2.03 5.63 -12.41
C VAL A 159 3.35 4.88 -12.26
N LEU A 160 4.48 5.57 -12.12
CA LEU A 160 5.77 4.94 -11.84
C LEU A 160 5.79 4.21 -10.48
N LEU A 161 5.23 4.84 -9.45
CA LEU A 161 5.19 4.29 -8.09
C LEU A 161 4.24 3.09 -7.93
N TYR A 162 3.26 2.96 -8.81
CA TYR A 162 2.28 1.87 -8.80
C TYR A 162 2.57 0.77 -9.84
N ALA A 163 3.72 0.82 -10.53
CA ALA A 163 4.14 -0.28 -11.41
C ALA A 163 4.27 -1.58 -10.60
N GLY A 164 3.73 -2.69 -11.12
CA GLY A 164 3.68 -3.98 -10.44
C GLY A 164 2.58 -4.12 -9.38
N VAL A 165 1.87 -3.04 -9.04
CA VAL A 165 0.73 -3.13 -8.11
C VAL A 165 -0.48 -3.69 -8.84
N ARG A 166 -1.27 -4.51 -8.15
CA ARG A 166 -2.48 -5.14 -8.67
C ARG A 166 -3.66 -4.17 -8.68
N PHE A 167 -4.32 -4.06 -9.82
CA PHE A 167 -5.52 -3.28 -10.06
C PHE A 167 -6.66 -4.18 -10.50
N LYS A 168 -7.88 -3.63 -10.57
CA LYS A 168 -9.05 -4.27 -11.17
C LYS A 168 -9.67 -3.40 -12.23
N THR A 169 -10.18 -4.02 -13.29
CA THR A 169 -10.98 -3.35 -14.31
C THR A 169 -12.40 -3.08 -13.78
N TYR A 170 -13.17 -2.30 -14.50
CA TYR A 170 -14.61 -2.09 -14.25
C TYR A 170 -15.40 -3.40 -14.01
N SER A 171 -15.07 -4.47 -14.73
CA SER A 171 -15.69 -5.79 -14.58
C SER A 171 -15.09 -6.64 -13.43
N GLY A 172 -14.19 -6.08 -12.62
CA GLY A 172 -13.56 -6.78 -11.49
C GLY A 172 -12.39 -7.67 -11.85
N LEU A 173 -11.97 -7.70 -13.13
CA LEU A 173 -10.85 -8.54 -13.56
C LEU A 173 -9.50 -7.94 -13.14
N PRO A 174 -8.63 -8.73 -12.48
CA PRO A 174 -7.35 -8.24 -12.01
C PRO A 174 -6.38 -7.97 -13.16
N PHE A 175 -5.49 -6.99 -12.96
CA PHE A 175 -4.36 -6.73 -13.85
C PHE A 175 -3.24 -6.03 -13.08
N THR A 176 -2.02 -6.14 -13.59
CA THR A 176 -0.87 -5.32 -13.23
C THR A 176 -0.32 -4.65 -14.49
N TYR A 177 0.60 -3.73 -14.33
CA TYR A 177 1.33 -3.18 -15.46
C TYR A 177 2.80 -2.96 -15.11
N GLU A 178 3.62 -2.99 -16.13
CA GLU A 178 5.05 -2.68 -16.05
C GLU A 178 5.39 -1.50 -16.94
N ILE A 179 6.43 -0.76 -16.57
CA ILE A 179 7.00 0.30 -17.39
C ILE A 179 8.43 -0.12 -17.71
N ARG A 180 8.72 -0.22 -19.00
CA ARG A 180 10.02 -0.67 -19.50
C ARG A 180 10.96 0.49 -19.69
N LYS A 181 12.26 0.22 -19.63
CA LYS A 181 13.28 1.18 -19.99
C LYS A 181 13.63 1.05 -21.47
N GLY A 182 13.75 2.17 -22.15
CA GLY A 182 14.25 2.23 -23.52
C GLY A 182 15.77 2.02 -23.59
N ARG A 183 16.31 2.02 -24.80
CA ARG A 183 17.76 1.85 -25.05
C ARG A 183 18.63 2.93 -24.39
N ASN A 184 18.07 4.09 -24.13
CA ASN A 184 18.71 5.22 -23.44
C ASN A 184 18.64 5.11 -21.90
N GLY A 185 18.13 4.00 -21.34
CA GLY A 185 17.98 3.79 -19.90
C GLY A 185 16.82 4.56 -19.27
N GLN A 186 16.11 5.41 -20.00
CA GLN A 186 14.95 6.14 -19.52
C GLN A 186 13.69 5.28 -19.64
N TYR A 187 12.69 5.53 -18.78
CA TYR A 187 11.41 4.85 -18.88
C TYR A 187 10.66 5.23 -20.17
N THR A 188 10.15 4.22 -20.85
CA THR A 188 9.23 4.44 -21.98
C THR A 188 7.89 4.92 -21.46
N LYS A 189 7.24 5.84 -22.18
CA LYS A 189 5.89 6.30 -21.83
C LYS A 189 4.84 5.31 -22.36
N GLU A 190 4.96 4.03 -21.93
CA GLU A 190 4.07 2.94 -22.30
C GLU A 190 3.86 2.01 -21.10
N LEU A 191 2.62 1.60 -20.87
CA LEU A 191 2.24 0.68 -19.81
C LEU A 191 2.00 -0.70 -20.42
N TRP A 192 2.76 -1.68 -20.00
CA TRP A 192 2.65 -3.08 -20.44
C TRP A 192 1.74 -3.83 -19.48
N ILE A 193 0.52 -4.15 -19.94
CA ILE A 193 -0.50 -4.82 -19.12
C ILE A 193 -0.29 -6.34 -19.18
N ASP A 194 -0.31 -7.02 -18.02
CA ASP A 194 0.00 -8.45 -17.87
C ASP A 194 -1.11 -9.42 -18.32
N ARG A 195 -2.28 -8.93 -18.70
CA ARG A 195 -3.48 -9.76 -18.84
C ARG A 195 -3.54 -10.72 -20.03
N ARG A 196 -2.71 -10.54 -21.04
CA ARG A 196 -2.71 -11.40 -22.25
C ARG A 196 -1.28 -11.56 -22.76
N GLU A 197 -0.93 -12.76 -23.13
CA GLU A 197 0.22 -13.01 -23.98
C GLU A 197 0.09 -12.16 -25.24
N ASN A 198 1.18 -11.49 -25.64
CA ASN A 198 1.20 -10.55 -26.79
C ASN A 198 0.28 -9.32 -26.65
N SER A 199 -0.07 -8.91 -25.44
CA SER A 199 -0.83 -7.67 -25.27
C SER A 199 0.00 -6.48 -25.74
N LYS A 200 -0.64 -5.60 -26.53
CA LYS A 200 -0.02 -4.34 -26.92
C LYS A 200 0.01 -3.40 -25.75
N SER A 201 1.10 -2.62 -25.62
CA SER A 201 1.22 -1.60 -24.60
C SER A 201 0.08 -0.57 -24.68
N LEU A 202 -0.25 -0.01 -23.53
CA LEU A 202 -1.13 1.15 -23.41
C LEU A 202 -0.27 2.41 -23.56
N ALA A 203 -0.52 3.16 -24.61
CA ALA A 203 0.21 4.39 -24.89
C ALA A 203 -0.08 5.47 -23.84
N TRP A 204 0.92 6.22 -23.42
CA TRP A 204 0.77 7.32 -22.49
C TRP A 204 -0.19 8.41 -22.96
N SER A 205 -0.20 8.69 -24.26
CA SER A 205 -1.18 9.61 -24.87
C SER A 205 -2.63 9.22 -24.61
N SER A 206 -2.93 7.92 -24.55
CA SER A 206 -4.26 7.42 -24.20
C SER A 206 -4.62 7.72 -22.75
N VAL A 207 -3.66 7.64 -21.84
CA VAL A 207 -3.84 7.98 -20.42
C VAL A 207 -4.06 9.48 -20.26
N LEU A 208 -3.30 10.31 -20.97
CA LEU A 208 -3.45 11.78 -20.95
C LEU A 208 -4.78 12.23 -21.56
N LEU A 209 -5.22 11.60 -22.63
CA LEU A 209 -6.53 11.90 -23.23
C LEU A 209 -7.66 11.61 -22.24
N ALA A 210 -7.59 10.49 -21.53
CA ALA A 210 -8.56 10.16 -20.48
C ALA A 210 -8.50 11.19 -19.31
N LEU A 211 -7.30 11.61 -18.89
CA LEU A 211 -7.14 12.64 -17.86
C LEU A 211 -7.81 13.97 -18.27
N GLY A 212 -7.59 14.40 -19.50
CA GLY A 212 -8.21 15.62 -20.04
C GLY A 212 -9.75 15.52 -20.11
N ASN A 213 -10.29 14.32 -20.28
CA ASN A 213 -11.72 14.09 -20.36
C ASN A 213 -12.41 14.03 -18.98
N ILE A 214 -11.71 13.80 -17.89
CA ILE A 214 -12.29 13.78 -16.52
C ILE A 214 -13.08 15.06 -16.26
N LYS A 215 -12.53 16.22 -16.65
CA LYS A 215 -13.19 17.54 -16.44
C LYS A 215 -14.51 17.70 -17.20
N LYS A 216 -14.76 16.87 -18.21
CA LYS A 216 -15.97 16.92 -19.05
C LYS A 216 -17.04 15.92 -18.57
N VAL A 217 -16.66 14.98 -17.72
CA VAL A 217 -17.54 13.96 -17.16
C VAL A 217 -17.93 14.43 -15.76
N GLY A 218 -19.18 14.20 -15.33
CA GLY A 218 -19.65 14.59 -13.99
C GLY A 218 -18.82 13.93 -12.86
N GLU A 219 -19.18 14.23 -11.61
CA GLU A 219 -18.45 13.72 -10.43
C GLU A 219 -18.34 12.20 -10.40
N VAL A 220 -19.36 11.48 -10.91
CA VAL A 220 -19.38 10.02 -10.98
C VAL A 220 -19.25 9.56 -12.43
N VAL A 221 -18.22 8.78 -12.72
CA VAL A 221 -17.99 8.20 -14.05
C VAL A 221 -18.65 6.83 -14.12
N GLU A 222 -19.83 6.74 -14.74
CA GLU A 222 -20.65 5.53 -14.72
C GLU A 222 -19.99 4.32 -15.40
N ARG A 223 -19.23 4.54 -16.46
CA ARG A 223 -18.62 3.46 -17.27
C ARG A 223 -17.32 3.93 -17.92
N PRO A 224 -16.39 3.01 -18.24
CA PRO A 224 -15.10 3.36 -18.84
C PRO A 224 -15.20 4.22 -20.10
N LYS A 225 -16.15 3.95 -21.00
CA LYS A 225 -16.35 4.72 -22.24
C LYS A 225 -16.69 6.19 -22.01
N ALA A 226 -17.17 6.57 -20.84
CA ALA A 226 -17.39 7.97 -20.50
C ALA A 226 -16.09 8.79 -20.49
N LEU A 227 -14.94 8.15 -20.24
CA LEU A 227 -13.62 8.78 -20.36
C LEU A 227 -13.15 8.94 -21.81
N GLY A 228 -13.92 8.45 -22.79
CA GLY A 228 -13.66 8.52 -24.22
C GLY A 228 -13.55 7.14 -24.88
N ASP A 229 -13.64 7.12 -26.20
CA ASP A 229 -13.38 5.90 -27.00
C ASP A 229 -11.87 5.69 -27.17
N ILE A 230 -11.24 5.32 -26.06
CA ILE A 230 -9.79 5.20 -25.92
C ILE A 230 -9.42 3.73 -25.81
N ARG A 231 -8.41 3.29 -26.55
CA ARG A 231 -7.88 1.94 -26.43
C ARG A 231 -7.38 1.69 -25.00
N GLY A 232 -7.86 0.62 -24.38
CA GLY A 232 -7.45 0.26 -23.01
C GLY A 232 -8.11 1.10 -21.91
N VAL A 233 -9.18 1.83 -22.23
CA VAL A 233 -9.90 2.70 -21.29
C VAL A 233 -10.39 1.96 -20.03
N THR A 234 -10.64 0.65 -20.11
CA THR A 234 -11.04 -0.16 -18.94
C THR A 234 -9.94 -0.29 -17.90
N TYR A 235 -8.68 -0.31 -18.33
CA TYR A 235 -7.52 -0.29 -17.43
C TYR A 235 -7.31 1.10 -16.84
N ILE A 236 -7.38 2.14 -17.68
CA ILE A 236 -7.27 3.54 -17.24
C ILE A 236 -8.34 3.86 -16.19
N TYR A 237 -9.56 3.42 -16.41
CA TYR A 237 -10.66 3.60 -15.46
C TYR A 237 -10.35 2.99 -14.07
N GLY A 238 -9.86 1.74 -14.03
CA GLY A 238 -9.46 1.08 -12.80
C GLY A 238 -8.31 1.79 -12.08
N MET A 239 -7.32 2.29 -12.85
CA MET A 239 -6.22 3.08 -12.32
C MET A 239 -6.71 4.42 -11.75
N PHE A 240 -7.53 5.16 -12.49
CA PHE A 240 -8.04 6.48 -12.07
C PHE A 240 -8.94 6.38 -10.84
N TYR A 241 -9.77 5.33 -10.76
CA TYR A 241 -10.53 5.05 -9.55
C TYR A 241 -9.60 4.80 -8.34
N ARG A 242 -8.58 3.95 -8.50
CA ARG A 242 -7.61 3.68 -7.42
C ARG A 242 -6.81 4.91 -7.00
N PHE A 243 -6.52 5.81 -7.91
CA PHE A 243 -5.83 7.07 -7.63
C PHE A 243 -6.79 8.14 -7.05
N GLY A 244 -8.11 7.86 -7.04
CA GLY A 244 -9.12 8.81 -6.58
C GLY A 244 -9.25 10.04 -7.48
N LEU A 245 -8.99 9.88 -8.77
CA LEU A 245 -9.22 10.89 -9.80
C LEU A 245 -10.67 10.90 -10.29
N ILE A 246 -11.38 9.80 -10.16
CA ILE A 246 -12.77 9.64 -10.51
C ILE A 246 -13.53 8.93 -9.38
N ASP A 247 -14.78 9.26 -9.19
CA ASP A 247 -15.72 8.42 -8.46
C ASP A 247 -16.49 7.53 -9.43
N VAL A 248 -17.03 6.41 -8.95
CA VAL A 248 -17.67 5.37 -9.75
C VAL A 248 -18.95 4.88 -9.07
N PRO A 249 -19.93 4.31 -9.80
CA PRO A 249 -21.14 3.75 -9.20
C PRO A 249 -20.82 2.65 -8.17
N ASP A 250 -21.68 2.50 -7.16
CA ASP A 250 -21.46 1.55 -6.07
C ASP A 250 -21.34 0.10 -6.55
N GLU A 251 -22.07 -0.28 -7.59
CA GLU A 251 -21.91 -1.60 -8.22
C GLU A 251 -20.51 -1.82 -8.80
N ALA A 252 -19.91 -0.80 -9.39
CA ALA A 252 -18.55 -0.86 -9.91
C ALA A 252 -17.52 -0.85 -8.77
N LYS A 253 -17.76 -0.06 -7.70
CA LYS A 253 -16.96 -0.08 -6.48
C LYS A 253 -16.90 -1.48 -5.88
N GLU A 254 -18.04 -2.14 -5.75
CA GLU A 254 -18.15 -3.50 -5.26
C GLU A 254 -17.31 -4.50 -6.07
N LYS A 255 -17.42 -4.45 -7.41
CA LYS A 255 -16.66 -5.33 -8.30
C LYS A 255 -15.15 -5.09 -8.23
N MET A 256 -14.75 -3.83 -8.10
CA MET A 256 -13.34 -3.44 -8.02
C MET A 256 -12.75 -3.64 -6.62
N LYS A 257 -13.58 -3.65 -5.56
CA LYS A 257 -13.16 -3.87 -4.17
C LYS A 257 -13.12 -5.34 -3.77
N LYS A 258 -14.00 -6.21 -4.31
CA LYS A 258 -14.06 -7.63 -3.92
C LYS A 258 -12.66 -8.23 -3.96
N ALA A 259 -12.21 -8.75 -2.81
CA ALA A 259 -11.01 -9.57 -2.72
C ALA A 259 -11.05 -10.64 -3.81
N PHE A 260 -9.89 -11.05 -4.32
CA PHE A 260 -9.78 -12.05 -5.38
C PHE A 260 -10.46 -13.35 -4.90
N SER A 261 -11.76 -13.48 -5.16
CA SER A 261 -12.45 -14.76 -4.99
C SER A 261 -12.00 -15.69 -6.09
N LYS A 262 -11.68 -16.93 -5.71
CA LYS A 262 -11.26 -18.03 -6.57
C LYS A 262 -12.07 -18.08 -7.87
N SER A 263 -11.37 -18.05 -9.00
CA SER A 263 -11.87 -18.76 -10.17
C SER A 263 -11.57 -20.25 -9.96
N SER A 264 -12.64 -21.01 -9.80
CA SER A 264 -12.63 -22.47 -9.84
C SER A 264 -12.04 -22.96 -11.15
#